data_361337ca7baa9296063c70a4e49b8615
#
_entry.id   361337ca7baa9296063c70a4e49b8615
#
_cell.length_a   1.000
_cell.length_b   1.000
_cell.length_c   1.000
_cell.angle_alpha   90.00
_cell.angle_beta   90.00
_cell.angle_gamma   90.00
#
_symmetry.space_group_name_H-M   'P 1'
#
loop_
_entity.id
_entity.type
_entity.pdbx_description
1 polymer ?
#
loop_
_entity_poly.entity_id
_entity_poly.type
_entity_poly.pdbx_seq_one_letter_code
_entity_poly.pdbx_strand_id
1 'polypeptide(L)'
;MSFNGKTIAVTGAFGSLGTAVVKALLEQGATVAAIDLADAPREPKALGTAHLHGGVDLADAKATQAAFDVIASQHGGLHGLVNIAGGFAWEKVQDGSTDTWDRMYQMNVRTAVAASQAALAHLPDGGRIINIGANGAVKAGAGMGAYAASKSGVMRFTEALAEELKGRGITVNALLPSIIDTPANRADMPDADFSAWVQPAQLADAIVFLLSDKASAITGALVPVTGRV
;
A
#
# COMPACT_ATOMS: atom_id res chain seq x y z
N MET A 1 19.64 -0.89 -6.99
CA MET A 1 18.63 -1.79 -7.60
C MET A 1 18.17 -1.11 -8.85
N SER A 2 17.72 -1.85 -9.86
CA SER A 2 17.21 -1.20 -11.09
C SER A 2 15.88 -1.82 -11.47
N PHE A 3 14.92 -0.96 -11.80
CA PHE A 3 13.60 -1.35 -12.29
C PHE A 3 13.38 -0.92 -13.74
N ASN A 4 14.46 -0.74 -14.51
CA ASN A 4 14.38 -0.41 -15.93
C ASN A 4 13.52 -1.43 -16.68
N GLY A 5 12.52 -0.95 -17.43
CA GLY A 5 11.57 -1.79 -18.15
C GLY A 5 10.51 -2.49 -17.26
N LYS A 6 10.46 -2.20 -15.96
CA LYS A 6 9.43 -2.72 -15.06
C LYS A 6 8.36 -1.65 -14.78
N THR A 7 7.10 -2.02 -14.90
CA THR A 7 5.94 -1.19 -14.55
C THR A 7 5.42 -1.58 -13.17
N ILE A 8 5.35 -0.62 -12.26
CA ILE A 8 4.86 -0.82 -10.89
C ILE A 8 3.60 0.04 -10.67
N ALA A 9 2.52 -0.59 -10.27
CA ALA A 9 1.31 0.10 -9.84
C ALA A 9 1.40 0.45 -8.35
N VAL A 10 1.06 1.68 -7.98
CA VAL A 10 1.03 2.16 -6.60
C VAL A 10 -0.35 2.74 -6.31
N THR A 11 -1.09 2.15 -5.37
CA THR A 11 -2.39 2.65 -4.92
C THR A 11 -2.24 3.61 -3.75
N GLY A 12 -3.16 4.58 -3.59
CA GLY A 12 -2.99 5.64 -2.59
C GLY A 12 -1.77 6.54 -2.88
N ALA A 13 -1.45 6.68 -4.16
CA ALA A 13 -0.19 7.26 -4.64
C ALA A 13 -0.06 8.76 -4.37
N PHE A 14 -1.18 9.47 -4.20
CA PHE A 14 -1.18 10.93 -3.97
C PHE A 14 -1.05 11.31 -2.50
N GLY A 15 -1.07 10.32 -1.59
CA GLY A 15 -0.81 10.50 -0.17
C GLY A 15 0.70 10.62 0.15
N SER A 16 1.03 10.92 1.42
CA SER A 16 2.42 11.14 1.86
C SER A 16 3.32 9.93 1.62
N LEU A 17 2.88 8.72 2.00
CA LEU A 17 3.65 7.50 1.77
C LEU A 17 3.68 7.16 0.27
N GLY A 18 2.54 7.24 -0.41
CA GLY A 18 2.43 6.96 -1.84
C GLY A 18 3.40 7.82 -2.67
N THR A 19 3.43 9.12 -2.41
CA THR A 19 4.36 10.06 -3.07
C THR A 19 5.82 9.68 -2.84
N ALA A 20 6.20 9.29 -1.61
CA ALA A 20 7.56 8.86 -1.31
C ALA A 20 7.94 7.57 -2.06
N VAL A 21 7.01 6.60 -2.14
CA VAL A 21 7.21 5.33 -2.86
C VAL A 21 7.32 5.57 -4.38
N VAL A 22 6.43 6.40 -4.95
CA VAL A 22 6.47 6.75 -6.37
C VAL A 22 7.83 7.38 -6.72
N LYS A 23 8.29 8.34 -5.91
CA LYS A 23 9.60 8.98 -6.10
C LYS A 23 10.75 7.97 -6.07
N ALA A 24 10.80 7.11 -5.04
CA ALA A 24 11.84 6.11 -4.89
C ALA A 24 11.88 5.12 -6.06
N LEU A 25 10.71 4.70 -6.58
CA LEU A 25 10.61 3.82 -7.74
C LEU A 25 11.08 4.49 -9.04
N LEU A 26 10.70 5.75 -9.27
CA LEU A 26 11.17 6.53 -10.43
C LEU A 26 12.70 6.71 -10.41
N GLU A 27 13.29 6.99 -9.24
CA GLU A 27 14.75 7.09 -9.06
C GLU A 27 15.47 5.78 -9.37
N GLN A 28 14.79 4.64 -9.27
CA GLN A 28 15.32 3.33 -9.64
C GLN A 28 15.01 2.93 -11.10
N GLY A 29 14.40 3.81 -11.89
CA GLY A 29 14.12 3.62 -13.31
C GLY A 29 12.83 2.85 -13.61
N ALA A 30 11.90 2.72 -12.65
CA ALA A 30 10.60 2.12 -12.89
C ALA A 30 9.70 3.04 -13.73
N THR A 31 8.82 2.45 -14.53
CA THR A 31 7.59 3.09 -14.96
C THR A 31 6.57 2.96 -13.83
N VAL A 32 5.98 4.05 -13.37
CA VAL A 32 5.06 4.03 -12.23
C VAL A 32 3.66 4.45 -12.66
N ALA A 33 2.66 3.59 -12.42
CA ALA A 33 1.25 3.93 -12.49
C ALA A 33 0.76 4.33 -11.10
N ALA A 34 0.50 5.62 -10.91
CA ALA A 34 0.10 6.22 -9.64
C ALA A 34 -1.44 6.31 -9.58
N ILE A 35 -2.06 5.45 -8.76
CA ILE A 35 -3.52 5.27 -8.68
C ILE A 35 -4.03 5.89 -7.37
N ASP A 36 -5.09 6.69 -7.43
CA ASP A 36 -5.71 7.26 -6.24
C ASP A 36 -7.22 7.49 -6.41
N LEU A 37 -7.94 7.58 -5.30
CA LEU A 37 -9.35 7.99 -5.28
C LEU A 37 -9.51 9.49 -5.59
N ALA A 38 -8.55 10.32 -5.17
CA ALA A 38 -8.54 11.73 -5.52
C ALA A 38 -8.31 11.91 -7.02
N ASP A 39 -9.00 12.85 -7.66
CA ASP A 39 -8.88 13.11 -9.10
C ASP A 39 -7.48 13.57 -9.49
N ALA A 40 -6.79 14.30 -8.61
CA ALA A 40 -5.45 14.82 -8.85
C ALA A 40 -4.65 14.95 -7.55
N PRO A 41 -3.32 14.80 -7.61
CA PRO A 41 -2.46 15.03 -6.46
C PRO A 41 -2.40 16.52 -6.09
N ARG A 42 -2.26 16.82 -4.78
CA ARG A 42 -2.09 18.20 -4.29
C ARG A 42 -0.81 18.85 -4.84
N GLU A 43 0.23 18.06 -5.00
CA GLU A 43 1.55 18.49 -5.49
C GLU A 43 1.96 17.62 -6.70
N PRO A 44 1.45 17.89 -7.91
CA PRO A 44 1.74 17.06 -9.09
C PRO A 44 3.23 16.90 -9.37
N LYS A 45 4.03 17.93 -9.13
CA LYS A 45 5.50 17.91 -9.35
C LYS A 45 6.21 16.88 -8.46
N ALA A 46 5.66 16.54 -7.31
CA ALA A 46 6.24 15.56 -6.40
C ALA A 46 6.19 14.12 -6.95
N LEU A 47 5.29 13.85 -7.91
CA LEU A 47 5.15 12.55 -8.57
C LEU A 47 5.98 12.44 -9.86
N GLY A 48 6.74 13.46 -10.23
CA GLY A 48 7.68 13.43 -11.35
C GLY A 48 7.04 13.01 -12.67
N THR A 49 7.58 11.94 -13.27
CA THR A 49 7.12 11.37 -14.54
C THR A 49 6.15 10.19 -14.38
N ALA A 50 5.57 9.99 -13.20
CA ALA A 50 4.58 8.92 -12.98
C ALA A 50 3.32 9.16 -13.82
N HIS A 51 2.71 8.07 -14.29
CA HIS A 51 1.42 8.10 -14.98
C HIS A 51 0.29 8.16 -13.95
N LEU A 52 -0.47 9.25 -13.97
CA LEU A 52 -1.50 9.54 -12.96
C LEU A 52 -2.85 8.94 -13.37
N HIS A 53 -3.44 8.16 -12.49
CA HIS A 53 -4.76 7.54 -12.60
C HIS A 53 -5.59 7.94 -11.38
N GLY A 54 -6.14 9.18 -11.41
CA GLY A 54 -7.01 9.72 -10.37
C GLY A 54 -8.47 9.33 -10.56
N GLY A 55 -9.28 9.51 -9.50
CA GLY A 55 -10.71 9.20 -9.50
C GLY A 55 -11.05 7.71 -9.50
N VAL A 56 -10.09 6.84 -9.13
CA VAL A 56 -10.27 5.38 -9.12
C VAL A 56 -10.72 4.92 -7.73
N ASP A 57 -12.00 4.57 -7.58
CA ASP A 57 -12.51 3.94 -6.38
C ASP A 57 -12.14 2.44 -6.35
N LEU A 58 -11.12 2.11 -5.60
CA LEU A 58 -10.66 0.72 -5.44
C LEU A 58 -11.61 -0.16 -4.60
N ALA A 59 -12.62 0.41 -3.95
CA ALA A 59 -13.69 -0.38 -3.32
C ALA A 59 -14.71 -0.88 -4.34
N ASP A 60 -14.79 -0.27 -5.53
CA ASP A 60 -15.54 -0.79 -6.68
C ASP A 60 -14.64 -1.72 -7.53
N ALA A 61 -14.92 -3.02 -7.47
CA ALA A 61 -14.14 -4.02 -8.18
C ALA A 61 -14.15 -3.85 -9.71
N LYS A 62 -15.26 -3.33 -10.30
CA LYS A 62 -15.36 -3.11 -11.75
C LYS A 62 -14.52 -1.91 -12.18
N ALA A 63 -14.60 -0.80 -11.43
CA ALA A 63 -13.77 0.38 -11.67
C ALA A 63 -12.29 0.04 -11.52
N THR A 64 -11.95 -0.75 -10.48
CA THR A 64 -10.59 -1.23 -10.24
C THR A 64 -10.08 -2.07 -11.43
N GLN A 65 -10.84 -3.07 -11.88
CA GLN A 65 -10.43 -3.91 -13.01
C GLN A 65 -10.22 -3.07 -14.27
N ALA A 66 -11.15 -2.18 -14.60
CA ALA A 66 -11.02 -1.31 -15.77
C ALA A 66 -9.77 -0.43 -15.72
N ALA A 67 -9.45 0.13 -14.56
CA ALA A 67 -8.23 0.94 -14.39
C ALA A 67 -6.95 0.11 -14.61
N PHE A 68 -6.88 -1.11 -14.05
CA PHE A 68 -5.72 -1.99 -14.24
C PHE A 68 -5.58 -2.50 -15.67
N ASP A 69 -6.69 -2.77 -16.38
CA ASP A 69 -6.69 -3.14 -17.80
C ASP A 69 -6.11 -2.01 -18.67
N VAL A 70 -6.50 -0.76 -18.40
CA VAL A 70 -5.96 0.43 -19.08
C VAL A 70 -4.46 0.56 -18.81
N ILE A 71 -4.04 0.48 -17.55
CA ILE A 71 -2.63 0.59 -17.15
C ILE A 71 -1.78 -0.50 -17.84
N ALA A 72 -2.22 -1.75 -17.80
CA ALA A 72 -1.51 -2.86 -18.42
C ALA A 72 -1.40 -2.69 -19.94
N SER A 73 -2.47 -2.24 -20.59
CA SER A 73 -2.47 -1.95 -22.04
C SER A 73 -1.49 -0.84 -22.41
N GLN A 74 -1.44 0.24 -21.62
CA GLN A 74 -0.56 1.38 -21.88
C GLN A 74 0.93 1.08 -21.69
N HIS A 75 1.27 0.16 -20.79
CA HIS A 75 2.65 -0.10 -20.37
C HIS A 75 3.16 -1.51 -20.68
N GLY A 76 2.39 -2.29 -21.42
CA GLY A 76 2.80 -3.66 -21.81
C GLY A 76 2.76 -4.69 -20.67
N GLY A 77 1.95 -4.46 -19.65
CA GLY A 77 1.78 -5.30 -18.47
C GLY A 77 2.21 -4.64 -17.17
N LEU A 78 2.13 -5.39 -16.07
CA LEU A 78 2.59 -5.00 -14.74
C LEU A 78 3.71 -5.92 -14.29
N HIS A 79 4.58 -5.45 -13.41
CA HIS A 79 5.64 -6.25 -12.80
C HIS A 79 5.53 -6.25 -11.27
N GLY A 80 4.84 -5.28 -10.70
CA GLY A 80 4.59 -5.20 -9.27
C GLY A 80 3.39 -4.32 -8.91
N LEU A 81 2.88 -4.54 -7.69
CA LEU A 81 1.81 -3.78 -7.07
C LEU A 81 2.21 -3.37 -5.65
N VAL A 82 1.95 -2.12 -5.31
CA VAL A 82 2.09 -1.61 -3.93
C VAL A 82 0.74 -1.08 -3.47
N ASN A 83 0.11 -1.80 -2.54
CA ASN A 83 -1.18 -1.45 -1.94
C ASN A 83 -0.97 -0.52 -0.73
N ILE A 84 -1.06 0.80 -0.97
CA ILE A 84 -0.98 1.83 0.08
C ILE A 84 -2.34 2.41 0.40
N ALA A 85 -3.29 2.38 -0.56
CA ALA A 85 -4.64 2.90 -0.35
C ALA A 85 -5.23 2.36 0.96
N GLY A 86 -5.76 3.26 1.78
CA GLY A 86 -6.30 2.92 3.08
C GLY A 86 -6.52 4.15 3.95
N GLY A 87 -7.01 3.94 5.15
CA GLY A 87 -7.29 5.01 6.08
C GLY A 87 -7.28 4.56 7.53
N PHE A 88 -7.50 5.51 8.42
CA PHE A 88 -7.51 5.35 9.86
C PHE A 88 -8.78 5.92 10.45
N ALA A 89 -9.29 5.29 11.50
CA ALA A 89 -10.28 5.86 12.41
C ALA A 89 -9.99 5.40 13.83
N TRP A 90 -10.09 6.33 14.76
CA TRP A 90 -10.06 6.06 16.19
C TRP A 90 -11.48 6.18 16.74
N GLU A 91 -12.01 5.11 17.31
CA GLU A 91 -13.36 5.09 17.88
C GLU A 91 -13.46 3.97 18.92
N LYS A 92 -13.99 4.31 20.12
CA LYS A 92 -14.25 3.32 21.16
C LYS A 92 -15.45 2.46 20.76
N VAL A 93 -15.41 1.18 21.07
CA VAL A 93 -16.50 0.23 20.76
C VAL A 93 -17.80 0.61 21.48
N GLN A 94 -17.70 1.07 22.74
CA GLN A 94 -18.85 1.37 23.58
C GLN A 94 -19.75 2.47 22.98
N ASP A 95 -19.15 3.52 22.43
CA ASP A 95 -19.86 4.72 21.98
C ASP A 95 -19.79 4.88 20.45
N GLY A 96 -19.27 3.87 19.75
CA GLY A 96 -19.02 3.92 18.33
C GLY A 96 -20.11 3.24 17.49
N SER A 97 -19.93 3.33 16.17
CA SER A 97 -20.83 2.73 15.16
C SER A 97 -20.20 1.54 14.46
N THR A 98 -21.03 0.54 14.11
CA THR A 98 -20.65 -0.52 13.18
C THR A 98 -20.23 0.02 11.81
N ASP A 99 -20.75 1.18 11.38
CA ASP A 99 -20.38 1.83 10.13
C ASP A 99 -18.88 2.17 10.07
N THR A 100 -18.24 2.46 11.21
CA THR A 100 -16.80 2.67 11.27
C THR A 100 -16.03 1.38 10.97
N TRP A 101 -16.53 0.22 11.42
CA TRP A 101 -15.95 -1.08 11.10
C TRP A 101 -16.07 -1.39 9.61
N ASP A 102 -17.26 -1.18 9.04
CA ASP A 102 -17.51 -1.39 7.61
C ASP A 102 -16.64 -0.46 6.77
N ARG A 103 -16.55 0.81 7.13
CA ARG A 103 -15.69 1.79 6.48
C ARG A 103 -14.21 1.39 6.54
N MET A 104 -13.69 0.95 7.69
CA MET A 104 -12.31 0.51 7.82
C MET A 104 -12.03 -0.75 6.98
N TYR A 105 -12.97 -1.69 6.96
CA TYR A 105 -12.87 -2.86 6.09
C TYR A 105 -12.85 -2.47 4.60
N GLN A 106 -13.76 -1.61 4.17
CA GLN A 106 -13.83 -1.12 2.78
C GLN A 106 -12.52 -0.44 2.37
N MET A 107 -12.04 0.50 3.20
CA MET A 107 -10.86 1.30 2.87
C MET A 107 -9.56 0.51 2.89
N ASN A 108 -9.39 -0.45 3.80
CA ASN A 108 -8.12 -1.12 4.03
C ASN A 108 -8.04 -2.53 3.42
N VAL A 109 -9.10 -3.33 3.57
CA VAL A 109 -9.08 -4.74 3.12
C VAL A 109 -9.58 -4.84 1.68
N ARG A 110 -10.79 -4.33 1.43
CA ARG A 110 -11.44 -4.48 0.13
C ARG A 110 -10.64 -3.85 -1.00
N THR A 111 -10.07 -2.67 -0.77
CA THR A 111 -9.21 -1.99 -1.75
C THR A 111 -7.97 -2.81 -2.09
N ALA A 112 -7.29 -3.37 -1.08
CA ALA A 112 -6.10 -4.20 -1.29
C ALA A 112 -6.44 -5.51 -2.04
N VAL A 113 -7.56 -6.16 -1.69
CA VAL A 113 -8.04 -7.38 -2.36
C VAL A 113 -8.39 -7.08 -3.81
N ALA A 114 -9.22 -6.06 -4.08
CA ALA A 114 -9.66 -5.72 -5.43
C ALA A 114 -8.49 -5.33 -6.34
N ALA A 115 -7.59 -4.47 -5.85
CA ALA A 115 -6.40 -4.09 -6.60
C ALA A 115 -5.47 -5.28 -6.88
N SER A 116 -5.31 -6.20 -5.92
CA SER A 116 -4.50 -7.40 -6.11
C SER A 116 -5.13 -8.35 -7.14
N GLN A 117 -6.46 -8.58 -7.07
CA GLN A 117 -7.18 -9.40 -8.05
C GLN A 117 -7.04 -8.83 -9.47
N ALA A 118 -7.24 -7.51 -9.63
CA ALA A 118 -7.09 -6.85 -10.92
C ALA A 118 -5.64 -6.91 -11.45
N ALA A 119 -4.65 -6.70 -10.59
CA ALA A 119 -3.24 -6.77 -10.95
C ALA A 119 -2.81 -8.20 -11.38
N LEU A 120 -3.34 -9.25 -10.74
CA LEU A 120 -2.96 -10.65 -11.00
C LEU A 120 -3.26 -11.11 -12.44
N ALA A 121 -4.24 -10.49 -13.12
CA ALA A 121 -4.53 -10.73 -14.52
C ALA A 121 -3.38 -10.23 -15.44
N HIS A 122 -2.54 -9.32 -14.96
CA HIS A 122 -1.50 -8.65 -15.74
C HIS A 122 -0.08 -8.84 -15.18
N LEU A 123 0.06 -9.43 -13.99
CA LEU A 123 1.35 -9.75 -13.41
C LEU A 123 1.92 -11.03 -14.04
N PRO A 124 3.20 -11.02 -14.49
CA PRO A 124 3.88 -12.22 -14.93
C PRO A 124 4.25 -13.11 -13.74
N ASP A 125 4.68 -14.32 -14.05
CA ASP A 125 5.36 -15.16 -13.06
C ASP A 125 6.61 -14.43 -12.54
N GLY A 126 6.86 -14.54 -11.25
CA GLY A 126 7.90 -13.78 -10.59
C GLY A 126 7.54 -12.34 -10.23
N GLY A 127 6.27 -11.92 -10.41
CA GLY A 127 5.77 -10.61 -9.98
C GLY A 127 5.89 -10.34 -8.47
N ARG A 128 5.59 -9.13 -8.04
CA ARG A 128 5.73 -8.68 -6.64
C ARG A 128 4.50 -7.92 -6.17
N ILE A 129 3.99 -8.24 -4.98
CA ILE A 129 2.90 -7.52 -4.33
C ILE A 129 3.35 -7.11 -2.93
N ILE A 130 3.21 -5.83 -2.60
CA ILE A 130 3.51 -5.29 -1.28
C ILE A 130 2.25 -4.64 -0.72
N ASN A 131 1.87 -5.04 0.49
CA ASN A 131 0.73 -4.49 1.22
C ASN A 131 1.21 -3.62 2.39
N ILE A 132 0.41 -2.65 2.82
CA ILE A 132 0.66 -1.86 4.03
C ILE A 132 -0.32 -2.29 5.12
N GLY A 133 0.20 -3.09 6.04
CA GLY A 133 -0.45 -3.43 7.31
C GLY A 133 -0.29 -2.32 8.35
N ALA A 134 -0.20 -2.69 9.62
CA ALA A 134 0.13 -1.78 10.72
C ALA A 134 0.70 -2.53 11.91
N ASN A 135 1.73 -2.00 12.56
CA ASN A 135 2.26 -2.59 13.79
C ASN A 135 1.22 -2.56 14.93
N GLY A 136 0.41 -1.49 14.99
CA GLY A 136 -0.69 -1.39 15.95
C GLY A 136 -1.85 -2.40 15.75
N ALA A 137 -1.83 -3.17 14.65
CA ALA A 137 -2.79 -4.26 14.41
C ALA A 137 -2.32 -5.60 15.00
N VAL A 138 -1.06 -5.73 15.41
CA VAL A 138 -0.54 -6.93 16.11
C VAL A 138 -1.15 -7.01 17.52
N LYS A 139 -1.29 -5.86 18.21
CA LYS A 139 -1.95 -5.73 19.49
C LYS A 139 -2.69 -4.39 19.54
N ALA A 140 -4.02 -4.44 19.44
CA ALA A 140 -4.85 -3.24 19.40
C ALA A 140 -4.89 -2.50 20.75
N GLY A 141 -4.72 -1.18 20.70
CA GLY A 141 -5.01 -0.29 21.84
C GLY A 141 -6.48 0.12 21.90
N ALA A 142 -6.85 0.87 22.95
CA ALA A 142 -8.18 1.43 23.08
C ALA A 142 -8.52 2.37 21.91
N GLY A 143 -9.74 2.25 21.37
CA GLY A 143 -10.20 3.02 20.22
C GLY A 143 -9.66 2.56 18.87
N MET A 144 -8.78 1.56 18.84
CA MET A 144 -8.15 1.05 17.62
C MET A 144 -8.88 -0.16 17.02
N GLY A 145 -10.01 -0.59 17.59
CA GLY A 145 -10.67 -1.85 17.26
C GLY A 145 -10.93 -2.03 15.76
N ALA A 146 -11.71 -1.14 15.16
CA ALA A 146 -12.08 -1.22 13.75
C ALA A 146 -10.86 -1.12 12.81
N TYR A 147 -9.96 -0.18 13.09
CA TYR A 147 -8.72 -0.04 12.33
C TYR A 147 -7.82 -1.28 12.43
N ALA A 148 -7.53 -1.72 13.65
CA ALA A 148 -6.66 -2.87 13.89
C ALA A 148 -7.23 -4.15 13.30
N ALA A 149 -8.55 -4.38 13.39
CA ALA A 149 -9.22 -5.51 12.75
C ALA A 149 -9.05 -5.48 11.22
N SER A 150 -9.23 -4.31 10.59
CA SER A 150 -9.04 -4.17 9.15
C SER A 150 -7.59 -4.41 8.72
N LYS A 151 -6.62 -3.84 9.46
CA LYS A 151 -5.19 -4.04 9.14
C LYS A 151 -4.72 -5.46 9.44
N SER A 152 -5.27 -6.13 10.46
CA SER A 152 -5.07 -7.58 10.66
C SER A 152 -5.64 -8.38 9.48
N GLY A 153 -6.76 -7.96 8.91
CA GLY A 153 -7.32 -8.53 7.67
C GLY A 153 -6.34 -8.44 6.51
N VAL A 154 -5.69 -7.29 6.30
CA VAL A 154 -4.63 -7.13 5.29
C VAL A 154 -3.44 -8.06 5.55
N MET A 155 -3.06 -8.25 6.81
CA MET A 155 -1.97 -9.17 7.19
C MET A 155 -2.33 -10.62 6.82
N ARG A 156 -3.51 -11.09 7.18
CA ARG A 156 -3.99 -12.45 6.83
C ARG A 156 -4.18 -12.62 5.33
N PHE A 157 -4.69 -11.60 4.64
CA PHE A 157 -4.76 -11.59 3.18
C PHE A 157 -3.38 -11.74 2.53
N THR A 158 -2.36 -11.05 3.04
CA THR A 158 -0.99 -11.15 2.55
C THR A 158 -0.45 -12.57 2.64
N GLU A 159 -0.63 -13.23 3.79
CA GLU A 159 -0.18 -14.60 4.01
C GLU A 159 -0.90 -15.61 3.10
N ALA A 160 -2.23 -15.50 3.01
CA ALA A 160 -3.04 -16.38 2.16
C ALA A 160 -2.64 -16.24 0.68
N LEU A 161 -2.55 -14.98 0.18
CA LEU A 161 -2.19 -14.73 -1.21
C LEU A 161 -0.77 -15.18 -1.53
N ALA A 162 0.16 -15.06 -0.57
CA ALA A 162 1.53 -15.57 -0.73
C ALA A 162 1.55 -17.09 -0.95
N GLU A 163 0.75 -17.84 -0.18
CA GLU A 163 0.62 -19.30 -0.34
C GLU A 163 0.02 -19.68 -1.69
N GLU A 164 -1.06 -18.99 -2.11
CA GLU A 164 -1.74 -19.23 -3.38
C GLU A 164 -0.85 -19.00 -4.60
N LEU A 165 0.11 -18.07 -4.51
CA LEU A 165 0.93 -17.63 -5.64
C LEU A 165 2.34 -18.25 -5.71
N LYS A 166 2.68 -19.15 -4.80
CA LYS A 166 3.99 -19.86 -4.80
C LYS A 166 4.29 -20.51 -6.13
N GLY A 167 3.30 -21.17 -6.73
CA GLY A 167 3.47 -21.86 -8.03
C GLY A 167 3.81 -20.92 -9.20
N ARG A 168 3.47 -19.63 -9.08
CA ARG A 168 3.83 -18.58 -10.04
C ARG A 168 5.11 -17.82 -9.66
N GLY A 169 5.75 -18.16 -8.55
CA GLY A 169 6.92 -17.43 -8.05
C GLY A 169 6.64 -15.96 -7.71
N ILE A 170 5.36 -15.56 -7.57
CA ILE A 170 4.96 -14.21 -7.17
C ILE A 170 5.13 -14.11 -5.65
N THR A 171 5.87 -13.08 -5.19
CA THR A 171 6.00 -12.85 -3.75
C THR A 171 4.98 -11.81 -3.27
N VAL A 172 4.40 -12.05 -2.10
CA VAL A 172 3.44 -11.16 -1.46
C VAL A 172 3.88 -10.92 -0.03
N ASN A 173 4.18 -9.66 0.32
CA ASN A 173 4.65 -9.29 1.66
C ASN A 173 3.91 -8.06 2.17
N ALA A 174 3.89 -7.86 3.48
CA ALA A 174 3.37 -6.65 4.08
C ALA A 174 4.42 -5.95 4.95
N LEU A 175 4.47 -4.61 4.88
CA LEU A 175 5.13 -3.79 5.87
C LEU A 175 4.14 -3.43 6.98
N LEU A 176 4.61 -3.46 8.22
CA LEU A 176 3.85 -3.08 9.41
C LEU A 176 4.45 -1.81 10.03
N PRO A 177 4.12 -0.63 9.51
CA PRO A 177 4.62 0.62 10.10
C PRO A 177 4.06 0.83 11.51
N SER A 178 4.84 1.50 12.36
CA SER A 178 4.34 2.20 13.55
C SER A 178 3.71 3.54 13.11
N ILE A 179 4.03 4.63 13.78
CA ILE A 179 3.56 5.96 13.39
C ILE A 179 4.44 6.47 12.26
N ILE A 180 3.82 6.80 11.12
CA ILE A 180 4.52 7.40 9.98
C ILE A 180 4.53 8.91 10.16
N ASP A 181 5.67 9.54 9.95
CA ASP A 181 5.81 10.99 9.99
C ASP A 181 5.11 11.64 8.78
N THR A 182 3.88 12.06 9.01
CA THR A 182 3.03 12.71 8.01
C THR A 182 2.42 13.99 8.58
N PRO A 183 2.05 14.96 7.74
CA PRO A 183 1.36 16.17 8.21
C PRO A 183 0.10 15.87 9.01
N ALA A 184 -0.67 14.84 8.63
CA ALA A 184 -1.87 14.42 9.34
C ALA A 184 -1.54 13.91 10.76
N ASN A 185 -0.59 12.98 10.89
CA ASN A 185 -0.20 12.44 12.19
C ASN A 185 0.43 13.49 13.09
N ARG A 186 1.19 14.46 12.54
CA ARG A 186 1.70 15.59 13.31
C ARG A 186 0.59 16.51 13.81
N ALA A 187 -0.46 16.71 13.01
CA ALA A 187 -1.63 17.50 13.44
C ALA A 187 -2.43 16.79 14.53
N ASP A 188 -2.56 15.47 14.46
CA ASP A 188 -3.29 14.66 15.43
C ASP A 188 -2.52 14.49 16.76
N MET A 189 -1.19 14.58 16.73
CA MET A 189 -0.31 14.35 17.89
C MET A 189 0.76 15.44 17.99
N PRO A 190 0.38 16.71 18.21
CA PRO A 190 1.30 17.87 18.10
C PRO A 190 2.44 17.86 19.14
N ASP A 191 2.25 17.20 20.28
CA ASP A 191 3.22 17.14 21.38
C ASP A 191 4.13 15.91 21.32
N ALA A 192 4.04 15.09 20.26
CA ALA A 192 4.85 13.87 20.13
C ALA A 192 6.27 14.17 19.65
N ASP A 193 7.21 13.28 19.97
CA ASP A 193 8.56 13.30 19.41
C ASP A 193 8.57 12.72 18.00
N PHE A 194 8.45 13.58 17.00
CA PHE A 194 8.42 13.19 15.59
C PHE A 194 9.74 12.55 15.12
N SER A 195 10.85 12.78 15.83
CA SER A 195 12.14 12.19 15.48
C SER A 195 12.19 10.67 15.70
N ALA A 196 11.29 10.14 16.54
CA ALA A 196 11.13 8.71 16.77
C ALA A 196 10.27 8.01 15.70
N TRP A 197 9.49 8.78 14.90
CA TRP A 197 8.56 8.22 13.93
C TRP A 197 9.25 7.73 12.66
N VAL A 198 8.57 6.82 11.96
CA VAL A 198 9.05 6.29 10.69
C VAL A 198 8.88 7.31 9.58
N GLN A 199 9.96 7.64 8.89
CA GLN A 199 9.88 8.53 7.73
C GLN A 199 9.29 7.79 6.52
N PRO A 200 8.43 8.44 5.69
CA PRO A 200 7.92 7.84 4.46
C PRO A 200 9.02 7.29 3.54
N ALA A 201 10.18 7.95 3.48
CA ALA A 201 11.32 7.49 2.69
C ALA A 201 11.89 6.15 3.19
N GLN A 202 11.94 5.92 4.51
CA GLN A 202 12.42 4.64 5.06
C GLN A 202 11.48 3.48 4.71
N LEU A 203 10.17 3.73 4.67
CA LEU A 203 9.20 2.75 4.18
C LEU A 203 9.37 2.50 2.68
N ALA A 204 9.59 3.57 1.91
CA ALA A 204 9.83 3.46 0.47
C ALA A 204 11.06 2.61 0.16
N ASP A 205 12.17 2.77 0.91
CA ASP A 205 13.38 1.96 0.77
C ASP A 205 13.10 0.47 1.03
N ALA A 206 12.33 0.16 2.07
CA ALA A 206 11.92 -1.22 2.38
C ALA A 206 11.02 -1.81 1.28
N ILE A 207 10.08 -1.02 0.74
CA ILE A 207 9.23 -1.41 -0.39
C ILE A 207 10.07 -1.70 -1.63
N VAL A 208 10.98 -0.80 -1.99
CA VAL A 208 11.89 -0.97 -3.13
C VAL A 208 12.73 -2.23 -2.98
N PHE A 209 13.23 -2.52 -1.77
CA PHE A 209 13.95 -3.78 -1.51
C PHE A 209 13.05 -5.01 -1.75
N LEU A 210 11.85 -5.05 -1.18
CA LEU A 210 10.93 -6.19 -1.31
C LEU A 210 10.40 -6.38 -2.74
N LEU A 211 10.30 -5.32 -3.53
CA LEU A 211 9.97 -5.39 -4.95
C LEU A 211 11.13 -5.93 -5.82
N SER A 212 12.36 -5.87 -5.32
CA SER A 212 13.55 -6.24 -6.09
C SER A 212 13.78 -7.75 -6.14
N ASP A 213 14.61 -8.19 -7.09
CA ASP A 213 15.00 -9.59 -7.21
C ASP A 213 15.86 -10.08 -6.01
N LYS A 214 16.43 -9.14 -5.23
CA LYS A 214 17.16 -9.48 -3.99
C LYS A 214 16.27 -10.03 -2.88
N ALA A 215 14.97 -9.76 -2.94
CA ALA A 215 13.97 -10.26 -2.01
C ALA A 215 13.17 -11.46 -2.54
N SER A 216 13.62 -12.12 -3.62
CA SER A 216 12.89 -13.19 -4.31
C SER A 216 12.56 -14.41 -3.43
N ALA A 217 13.28 -14.63 -2.34
CA ALA A 217 13.02 -15.70 -1.38
C ALA A 217 12.11 -15.26 -0.21
N ILE A 218 11.67 -13.99 -0.17
CA ILE A 218 10.83 -13.45 0.91
C ILE A 218 9.39 -13.39 0.41
N THR A 219 8.51 -14.22 0.96
CA THR A 219 7.06 -14.21 0.68
C THR A 219 6.27 -14.59 1.92
N GLY A 220 5.07 -14.03 2.08
CA GLY A 220 4.23 -14.19 3.26
C GLY A 220 4.76 -13.45 4.51
N ALA A 221 5.79 -12.62 4.35
CA ALA A 221 6.39 -11.93 5.47
C ALA A 221 5.57 -10.70 5.90
N LEU A 222 5.45 -10.56 7.22
CA LEU A 222 4.88 -9.39 7.89
C LEU A 222 6.04 -8.65 8.55
N VAL A 223 6.55 -7.60 7.90
CA VAL A 223 7.80 -6.94 8.26
C VAL A 223 7.54 -5.68 9.09
N PRO A 224 7.82 -5.68 10.41
CA PRO A 224 7.70 -4.48 11.22
C PRO A 224 8.70 -3.41 10.77
N VAL A 225 8.22 -2.17 10.62
CA VAL A 225 9.03 -0.98 10.36
C VAL A 225 8.60 0.07 11.39
N THR A 226 9.23 0.06 12.54
CA THR A 226 8.71 0.73 13.74
C THR A 226 9.44 2.01 14.12
N GLY A 227 10.57 2.32 13.48
CA GLY A 227 11.38 3.45 13.91
C GLY A 227 11.90 3.24 15.34
N ARG A 228 11.59 4.18 16.21
CA ARG A 228 11.93 4.13 17.64
C ARG A 228 10.69 4.28 18.54
N VAL A 229 9.51 3.90 18.03
CA VAL A 229 8.21 3.95 18.72
C VAL A 229 7.76 2.55 19.06
#